data_ada2d38b36d5f54b6f51069454942a46
#
_entry.id   ada2d38b36d5f54b6f51069454942a46
#
_cell.length_a   1.000
_cell.length_b   1.000
_cell.length_c   1.000
_cell.angle_alpha   90.00
_cell.angle_beta   90.00
_cell.angle_gamma   90.00
#
_symmetry.space_group_name_H-M   'P 1'
#
loop_
_entity.id
_entity.type
_entity.pdbx_description
1 polymer ?
#
loop_
_entity_poly.entity_id
_entity_poly.type
_entity_poly.pdbx_seq_one_letter_code
_entity_poly.pdbx_strand_id
1 'polypeptide(L)'
;MARETGRKLIASNKKARHDYAILTTYEAGIVLAGTEVKSLREGRASLVDAFAQERDGEIVLYGLHIAEYGYGSWTNHAPRRTRKLLLHRVEIARILGRLRDGNGLTLVPLSLYFSGGWAKVELGLARGLRAYDKRQVLAERDARREVEREVGRRLKGS
;
A
#
# COMPACT_ATOMS: atom_id res chain seq x y z
N MET A 1 -5.18 -20.62 -6.98
CA MET A 1 -4.41 -21.36 -6.04
C MET A 1 -2.94 -21.02 -6.04
N ALA A 2 -2.14 -21.57 -6.91
CA ALA A 2 -0.71 -21.30 -6.95
C ALA A 2 -0.40 -19.79 -7.01
N ARG A 3 -1.23 -19.06 -7.69
CA ARG A 3 -1.08 -17.62 -7.84
C ARG A 3 -1.19 -16.84 -6.53
N GLU A 4 -1.92 -17.36 -5.57
CA GLU A 4 -2.05 -16.72 -4.26
C GLU A 4 -0.77 -16.85 -3.46
N THR A 5 -0.08 -17.96 -3.63
CA THR A 5 1.18 -18.22 -2.96
C THR A 5 2.32 -17.39 -3.54
N GLY A 6 2.15 -16.78 -4.73
CA GLY A 6 3.13 -15.91 -5.34
C GLY A 6 3.26 -14.55 -4.65
N ARG A 7 2.29 -14.17 -3.82
CA ARG A 7 2.30 -12.87 -3.14
C ARG A 7 2.94 -12.99 -1.77
N LYS A 8 4.04 -12.26 -1.57
CA LYS A 8 4.78 -12.26 -0.31
C LYS A 8 4.80 -10.84 0.28
N LEU A 9 4.12 -10.65 1.40
CA LEU A 9 4.07 -9.35 2.07
C LEU A 9 5.44 -8.97 2.64
N ILE A 10 5.86 -7.74 2.38
CA ILE A 10 7.11 -7.17 2.92
C ILE A 10 6.80 -6.19 4.04
N ALA A 11 5.86 -5.26 3.79
CA ALA A 11 5.48 -4.25 4.77
C ALA A 11 4.01 -3.86 4.55
N SER A 12 3.32 -3.48 5.62
CA SER A 12 1.97 -2.96 5.52
C SER A 12 1.82 -1.66 6.30
N ASN A 13 0.87 -0.84 5.89
CA ASN A 13 0.62 0.47 6.48
C ASN A 13 -0.68 0.44 7.27
N LYS A 14 -0.61 -0.06 8.49
CA LYS A 14 -1.77 -0.18 9.37
C LYS A 14 -2.35 1.19 9.72
N LYS A 15 -1.49 2.18 9.90
CA LYS A 15 -1.91 3.54 10.22
C LYS A 15 -2.77 4.14 9.11
N ALA A 16 -2.41 3.93 7.85
CA ALA A 16 -3.20 4.41 6.72
C ALA A 16 -4.59 3.78 6.72
N ARG A 17 -4.68 2.49 6.98
CA ARG A 17 -5.97 1.80 7.05
C ARG A 17 -6.84 2.29 8.21
N HIS A 18 -6.22 2.75 9.29
CA HIS A 18 -6.91 3.32 10.43
C HIS A 18 -7.33 4.77 10.18
N ASP A 19 -6.49 5.57 9.55
CA ASP A 19 -6.68 7.01 9.38
C ASP A 19 -7.49 7.39 8.14
N TYR A 20 -7.70 6.46 7.21
CA TYR A 20 -8.37 6.74 5.93
C TYR A 20 -9.47 5.73 5.63
N ALA A 21 -10.53 6.24 4.97
CA ALA A 21 -11.51 5.38 4.32
C ALA A 21 -11.00 5.07 2.92
N ILE A 22 -10.73 3.80 2.66
CA ILE A 22 -10.20 3.36 1.37
C ILE A 22 -11.34 3.11 0.41
N LEU A 23 -11.38 3.86 -0.70
CA LEU A 23 -12.45 3.76 -1.69
C LEU A 23 -12.15 2.77 -2.80
N THR A 24 -10.92 2.77 -3.27
CA THR A 24 -10.48 1.92 -4.39
C THR A 24 -9.00 1.61 -4.20
N THR A 25 -8.58 0.43 -4.63
CA THR A 25 -7.16 0.05 -4.59
C THR A 25 -6.61 -0.21 -5.98
N TYR A 26 -5.32 0.04 -6.14
CA TYR A 26 -4.58 -0.19 -7.39
C TYR A 26 -3.28 -0.90 -7.07
N GLU A 27 -2.89 -1.83 -7.93
CA GLU A 27 -1.58 -2.46 -7.83
C GLU A 27 -0.61 -1.72 -8.74
N ALA A 28 0.48 -1.22 -8.17
CA ALA A 28 1.52 -0.52 -8.91
C ALA A 28 2.83 -1.28 -8.84
N GLY A 29 3.60 -1.27 -9.93
CA GLY A 29 4.99 -1.67 -9.88
C GLY A 29 5.81 -0.55 -9.25
N ILE A 30 7.02 -0.85 -8.83
CA ILE A 30 7.92 0.14 -8.25
C ILE A 30 9.30 0.01 -8.87
N VAL A 31 9.89 1.14 -9.25
CA VAL A 31 11.24 1.18 -9.83
C VAL A 31 12.27 1.14 -8.71
N LEU A 32 13.07 0.08 -8.67
CA LEU A 32 14.03 -0.18 -7.60
C LEU A 32 15.45 -0.40 -8.14
N ALA A 33 16.43 -0.05 -7.32
CA ALA A 33 17.82 -0.44 -7.55
C ALA A 33 18.06 -1.87 -7.03
N GLY A 34 19.15 -2.51 -7.47
CA GLY A 34 19.45 -3.89 -7.06
C GLY A 34 19.62 -4.05 -5.55
N THR A 35 20.27 -3.09 -4.88
CA THR A 35 20.45 -3.12 -3.42
C THR A 35 19.12 -2.98 -2.69
N GLU A 36 18.16 -2.24 -3.25
CA GLU A 36 16.82 -2.11 -2.69
C GLU A 36 16.08 -3.44 -2.74
N VAL A 37 16.14 -4.13 -3.87
CA VAL A 37 15.50 -5.44 -4.02
C VAL A 37 16.08 -6.44 -3.02
N LYS A 38 17.39 -6.42 -2.83
CA LYS A 38 18.04 -7.31 -1.85
C LYS A 38 17.60 -7.03 -0.42
N SER A 39 17.50 -5.76 -0.04
CA SER A 39 16.99 -5.38 1.28
C SER A 39 15.52 -5.78 1.46
N LEU A 40 14.70 -5.64 0.43
CA LEU A 40 13.29 -6.05 0.47
C LEU A 40 13.15 -7.56 0.67
N ARG A 41 14.02 -8.36 0.07
CA ARG A 41 14.02 -9.81 0.28
C ARG A 41 14.29 -10.18 1.73
N GLU A 42 15.02 -9.33 2.44
CA GLU A 42 15.25 -9.49 3.88
C GLU A 42 14.14 -8.87 4.73
N GLY A 43 13.12 -8.30 4.12
CA GLY A 43 12.01 -7.66 4.81
C GLY A 43 12.35 -6.34 5.48
N ARG A 44 13.40 -5.67 5.05
CA ARG A 44 13.92 -4.46 5.70
C ARG A 44 13.37 -3.19 5.07
N ALA A 45 12.08 -2.97 5.24
CA ALA A 45 11.39 -1.79 4.71
C ALA A 45 10.26 -1.34 5.63
N SER A 46 9.92 -0.05 5.55
CA SER A 46 8.83 0.54 6.33
C SER A 46 8.05 1.54 5.49
N LEU A 47 6.72 1.44 5.57
CA LEU A 47 5.78 2.34 4.91
C LEU A 47 5.25 3.44 5.85
N VAL A 48 5.73 3.51 7.08
CA VAL A 48 5.15 4.38 8.13
C VAL A 48 4.98 5.82 7.68
N ASP A 49 5.99 6.39 7.05
CA ASP A 49 5.96 7.78 6.59
C ASP A 49 5.78 7.92 5.08
N ALA A 50 5.36 6.85 4.42
CA ALA A 50 5.25 6.84 2.97
C ALA A 50 3.96 7.49 2.49
N PHE A 51 4.03 8.20 1.38
CA PHE A 51 2.87 8.77 0.71
C PHE A 51 3.13 8.82 -0.79
N ALA A 52 2.06 8.86 -1.58
CA ALA A 52 2.14 8.89 -3.03
C ALA A 52 1.55 10.20 -3.55
N GLN A 53 2.17 10.76 -4.59
CA GLN A 53 1.72 12.00 -5.21
C GLN A 53 1.94 11.97 -6.72
N GLU A 54 1.17 12.80 -7.43
CA GLU A 54 1.44 13.06 -8.83
C GLU A 54 2.69 13.94 -8.97
N ARG A 55 3.50 13.59 -9.96
CA ARG A 55 4.63 14.43 -10.36
C ARG A 55 4.79 14.29 -11.87
N ASP A 56 4.54 15.39 -12.60
CA ASP A 56 4.66 15.44 -14.06
C ASP A 56 3.86 14.34 -14.78
N GLY A 57 2.63 14.10 -14.33
CA GLY A 57 1.76 13.10 -14.93
C GLY A 57 2.03 11.67 -14.53
N GLU A 58 2.97 11.46 -13.61
CA GLU A 58 3.32 10.14 -13.08
C GLU A 58 2.97 10.07 -11.60
N ILE A 59 2.91 8.85 -11.07
CA ILE A 59 2.71 8.64 -9.64
C ILE A 59 4.05 8.28 -9.02
N VAL A 60 4.42 8.98 -7.95
CA VAL A 60 5.70 8.84 -7.29
C VAL A 60 5.48 8.54 -5.80
N LEU A 61 6.27 7.63 -5.26
CA LEU A 61 6.23 7.25 -3.85
C LEU A 61 7.35 7.93 -3.09
N TYR A 62 6.96 8.68 -2.04
CA TYR A 62 7.87 9.38 -1.14
C TYR A 62 7.87 8.72 0.22
N GLY A 63 8.99 8.81 0.92
CA GLY A 63 9.06 8.41 2.32
C GLY A 63 9.09 6.91 2.60
N LEU A 64 9.06 6.07 1.58
CA LEU A 64 9.30 4.64 1.77
C LEU A 64 10.74 4.44 2.21
N HIS A 65 10.92 3.86 3.38
CA HIS A 65 12.24 3.53 3.91
C HIS A 65 12.61 2.11 3.51
N ILE A 66 13.70 1.96 2.78
CA ILE A 66 14.31 0.66 2.48
C ILE A 66 15.73 0.72 3.04
N ALA A 67 16.03 -0.11 4.04
CA ALA A 67 17.32 -0.10 4.70
C ALA A 67 18.45 -0.38 3.70
N GLU A 68 19.62 0.19 3.96
CA GLU A 68 20.80 -0.11 3.17
C GLU A 68 21.10 -1.61 3.23
N TYR A 69 21.51 -2.17 2.11
CA TYR A 69 21.89 -3.57 2.05
C TYR A 69 23.26 -3.74 2.72
N GLY A 70 23.34 -4.62 3.72
CA GLY A 70 24.55 -4.78 4.54
C GLY A 70 25.81 -5.13 3.78
N TYR A 71 25.67 -5.80 2.63
CA TYR A 71 26.79 -6.18 1.77
C TYR A 71 26.98 -5.20 0.60
N GLY A 72 26.18 -4.14 0.53
CA GLY A 72 26.34 -3.09 -0.45
C GLY A 72 27.49 -2.20 -0.04
N SER A 73 28.27 -1.75 -1.04
CA SER A 73 29.39 -0.83 -0.81
C SER A 73 28.94 0.61 -1.10
N TRP A 74 29.84 1.42 -1.67
CA TRP A 74 29.53 2.79 -2.08
C TRP A 74 28.40 2.90 -3.12
N THR A 75 28.00 1.80 -3.74
CA THR A 75 26.89 1.77 -4.71
C THR A 75 25.53 1.57 -4.05
N ASN A 76 25.47 1.55 -2.73
CA ASN A 76 24.20 1.38 -2.00
C ASN A 76 23.23 2.53 -2.27
N HIS A 77 21.96 2.26 -2.06
CA HIS A 77 20.90 3.26 -2.27
C HIS A 77 20.72 4.16 -1.06
N ALA A 78 20.12 5.35 -1.28
CA ALA A 78 19.64 6.19 -0.17
C ALA A 78 18.35 5.56 0.40
N PRO A 79 18.27 5.31 1.72
CA PRO A 79 17.13 4.60 2.31
C PRO A 79 15.75 5.20 2.00
N ARG A 80 15.65 6.52 1.95
CA ARG A 80 14.37 7.22 1.69
C ARG A 80 14.30 7.86 0.31
N ARG A 81 14.97 7.27 -0.64
CA ARG A 81 14.95 7.74 -2.03
C ARG A 81 13.51 7.80 -2.55
N THR A 82 13.20 8.84 -3.32
CA THR A 82 11.94 8.96 -4.05
C THR A 82 11.90 7.89 -5.15
N ARG A 83 10.77 7.18 -5.28
CA ARG A 83 10.65 6.07 -6.20
C ARG A 83 9.43 6.21 -7.08
N LYS A 84 9.61 5.99 -8.38
CA LYS A 84 8.53 6.04 -9.35
C LYS A 84 7.70 4.78 -9.26
N LEU A 85 6.38 4.93 -9.32
CA LEU A 85 5.45 3.82 -9.39
C LEU A 85 5.01 3.60 -10.83
N LEU A 86 4.78 2.35 -11.19
CA LEU A 86 4.41 1.96 -12.54
C LEU A 86 2.96 1.49 -12.56
N LEU A 87 2.14 2.23 -13.29
CA LEU A 87 0.71 1.96 -13.47
C LEU A 87 0.38 2.09 -14.95
N HIS A 88 -0.70 1.46 -15.37
CA HIS A 88 -1.20 1.67 -16.72
C HIS A 88 -1.69 3.10 -16.87
N ARG A 89 -1.56 3.67 -18.08
CA ARG A 89 -1.99 5.05 -18.35
C ARG A 89 -3.45 5.28 -18.02
N VAL A 90 -4.30 4.29 -18.26
CA VAL A 90 -5.72 4.36 -17.94
C VAL A 90 -5.93 4.50 -16.43
N GLU A 91 -5.17 3.76 -15.64
CA GLU A 91 -5.23 3.84 -14.18
C GLU A 91 -4.75 5.19 -13.68
N ILE A 92 -3.63 5.68 -14.21
CA ILE A 92 -3.11 7.01 -13.86
C ILE A 92 -4.15 8.08 -14.16
N ALA A 93 -4.76 8.04 -15.34
CA ALA A 93 -5.78 9.01 -15.73
C ALA A 93 -6.99 8.99 -14.77
N ARG A 94 -7.45 7.81 -14.37
CA ARG A 94 -8.55 7.67 -13.42
C ARG A 94 -8.19 8.24 -12.05
N ILE A 95 -7.00 7.92 -11.57
CA ILE A 95 -6.51 8.40 -10.28
C ILE A 95 -6.43 9.93 -10.28
N LEU A 96 -5.78 10.50 -11.31
CA LEU A 96 -5.60 11.94 -11.40
C LEU A 96 -6.93 12.67 -11.54
N GLY A 97 -7.86 12.11 -12.30
CA GLY A 97 -9.21 12.68 -12.44
C GLY A 97 -9.92 12.75 -11.08
N ARG A 98 -9.85 11.70 -10.30
CA ARG A 98 -10.48 11.66 -8.98
C ARG A 98 -9.82 12.58 -7.98
N LEU A 99 -8.49 12.68 -8.02
CA LEU A 99 -7.75 13.59 -7.14
C LEU A 99 -8.07 15.06 -7.43
N ARG A 100 -8.31 15.40 -8.71
CA ARG A 100 -8.63 16.76 -9.14
C ARG A 100 -10.06 17.20 -8.82
N ASP A 101 -10.96 16.25 -8.60
CA ASP A 101 -12.37 16.57 -8.34
C ASP A 101 -12.62 17.30 -7.02
N GLY A 102 -11.58 17.53 -6.23
CA GLY A 102 -11.67 18.32 -5.00
C GLY A 102 -12.47 17.69 -3.86
N ASN A 103 -12.65 16.39 -3.89
CA ASN A 103 -13.44 15.65 -2.87
C ASN A 103 -12.61 15.24 -1.64
N GLY A 104 -11.45 15.83 -1.44
CA GLY A 104 -10.59 15.50 -0.32
C GLY A 104 -9.93 14.12 -0.44
N LEU A 105 -9.81 13.61 -1.65
CA LEU A 105 -9.19 12.31 -1.88
C LEU A 105 -7.66 12.43 -1.96
N THR A 106 -6.98 11.40 -1.53
CA THR A 106 -5.53 11.30 -1.58
C THR A 106 -5.12 9.87 -1.90
N LEU A 107 -3.86 9.67 -2.26
CA LEU A 107 -3.29 8.36 -2.47
C LEU A 107 -2.43 7.95 -1.28
N VAL A 108 -2.67 6.76 -0.76
CA VAL A 108 -1.85 6.23 0.34
C VAL A 108 -1.35 4.84 -0.03
N PRO A 109 -0.07 4.53 0.23
CA PRO A 109 0.44 3.17 0.06
C PRO A 109 -0.07 2.31 1.21
N LEU A 110 -0.69 1.18 0.89
CA LEU A 110 -1.28 0.29 1.89
C LEU A 110 -0.38 -0.89 2.22
N SER A 111 0.30 -1.44 1.23
CA SER A 111 1.21 -2.56 1.43
C SER A 111 2.28 -2.60 0.35
N LEU A 112 3.39 -3.24 0.70
CA LEU A 112 4.51 -3.52 -0.20
C LEU A 112 4.71 -5.02 -0.18
N TYR A 113 4.79 -5.65 -1.34
CA TYR A 113 4.88 -7.10 -1.44
C TYR A 113 5.58 -7.53 -2.72
N PHE A 114 6.02 -8.78 -2.76
CA PHE A 114 6.48 -9.42 -4.00
C PHE A 114 5.33 -10.23 -4.59
N SER A 115 5.18 -10.13 -5.90
CA SER A 115 4.21 -10.93 -6.66
C SER A 115 4.85 -11.32 -7.99
N GLY A 116 4.96 -12.61 -8.25
CA GLY A 116 5.59 -13.11 -9.46
C GLY A 116 7.06 -12.67 -9.63
N GLY A 117 7.77 -12.50 -8.52
CA GLY A 117 9.17 -12.05 -8.54
C GLY A 117 9.36 -10.55 -8.66
N TRP A 118 8.27 -9.78 -8.74
CA TRP A 118 8.34 -8.32 -8.86
C TRP A 118 7.84 -7.65 -7.59
N ALA A 119 8.52 -6.57 -7.20
CA ALA A 119 8.04 -5.74 -6.09
C ALA A 119 6.83 -4.93 -6.54
N LYS A 120 5.78 -4.95 -5.74
CA LYS A 120 4.52 -4.25 -6.00
C LYS A 120 4.09 -3.45 -4.79
N VAL A 121 3.36 -2.38 -5.04
CA VAL A 121 2.75 -1.54 -4.00
C VAL A 121 1.24 -1.53 -4.20
N GLU A 122 0.49 -1.82 -3.14
CA GLU A 122 -0.96 -1.62 -3.16
C GLU A 122 -1.21 -0.17 -2.78
N LEU A 123 -1.79 0.59 -3.69
CA LEU A 123 -2.17 1.99 -3.46
C LEU A 123 -3.66 2.06 -3.15
N GLY A 124 -4.03 2.86 -2.17
CA GLY A 124 -5.42 3.17 -1.88
C GLY A 124 -5.77 4.59 -2.28
N LEU A 125 -6.84 4.75 -3.05
CA LEU A 125 -7.47 6.05 -3.24
C LEU A 125 -8.39 6.22 -2.04
N ALA A 126 -8.15 7.24 -1.21
CA ALA A 126 -8.69 7.29 0.12
C ALA A 126 -9.10 8.70 0.54
N ARG A 127 -9.98 8.76 1.53
CA ARG A 127 -10.41 10.00 2.17
C ARG A 127 -9.95 9.99 3.62
N GLY A 128 -9.34 11.09 4.08
CA GLY A 128 -8.97 11.23 5.48
C GLY A 128 -10.19 11.19 6.39
N LEU A 129 -10.07 10.51 7.53
CA LEU A 129 -11.15 10.40 8.50
C LEU A 129 -10.93 11.37 9.66
N ARG A 130 -11.98 12.05 10.08
CA ARG A 130 -12.00 12.79 11.34
C ARG A 130 -12.17 11.77 12.48
N ALA A 131 -11.83 12.17 13.70
CA ALA A 131 -11.93 11.28 14.87
C ALA A 131 -13.29 10.61 14.98
N TYR A 132 -14.38 11.34 14.73
CA TYR A 132 -15.73 10.79 14.75
C TYR A 132 -15.92 9.71 13.68
N ASP A 133 -15.49 10.01 12.47
CA ASP A 133 -15.61 9.08 11.34
C ASP A 133 -14.80 7.80 11.57
N LYS A 134 -13.62 7.93 12.17
CA LYS A 134 -12.78 6.78 12.52
C LYS A 134 -13.49 5.83 13.45
N ARG A 135 -14.13 6.34 14.49
CA ARG A 135 -14.86 5.51 15.45
C ARG A 135 -16.00 4.76 14.78
N GLN A 136 -16.73 5.43 13.91
CA GLN A 136 -17.86 4.83 13.18
C GLN A 136 -17.37 3.71 12.25
N VAL A 137 -16.31 3.95 11.49
CA VAL A 137 -15.74 2.94 10.58
C VAL A 137 -15.25 1.72 11.35
N LEU A 138 -14.59 1.92 12.48
CA LEU A 138 -14.10 0.83 13.32
C LEU A 138 -15.27 0.03 13.90
N ALA A 139 -16.32 0.71 14.36
CA ALA A 139 -17.52 0.05 14.90
C ALA A 139 -18.20 -0.82 13.84
N GLU A 140 -18.31 -0.31 12.61
CA GLU A 140 -18.86 -1.07 11.49
C GLU A 140 -18.04 -2.31 11.16
N ARG A 141 -16.71 -2.19 11.17
CA ARG A 141 -15.82 -3.33 10.93
C ARG A 141 -15.97 -4.38 12.02
N ASP A 142 -16.03 -3.97 13.27
CA ASP A 142 -16.19 -4.90 14.40
C ASP A 142 -17.54 -5.62 14.34
N ALA A 143 -18.61 -4.90 14.06
CA ALA A 143 -19.94 -5.48 13.91
C ALA A 143 -19.95 -6.52 12.76
N ARG A 144 -19.31 -6.20 11.65
CA ARG A 144 -19.20 -7.10 10.52
C ARG A 144 -18.43 -8.38 10.88
N ARG A 145 -17.34 -8.25 11.62
CA ARG A 145 -16.55 -9.39 12.09
C ARG A 145 -17.35 -10.30 13.00
N GLU A 146 -18.16 -9.74 13.89
CA GLU A 146 -19.01 -10.51 14.79
C GLU A 146 -20.05 -11.31 14.02
N VAL A 147 -20.69 -10.70 13.05
CA VAL A 147 -21.66 -11.38 12.18
C VAL A 147 -21.00 -12.53 11.43
N GLU A 148 -19.84 -12.30 10.87
CA GLU A 148 -19.09 -13.34 10.15
C GLU A 148 -18.72 -14.49 11.05
N ARG A 149 -18.31 -14.23 12.29
CA ARG A 149 -17.99 -15.27 13.27
C ARG A 149 -19.22 -16.10 13.62
N GLU A 150 -20.35 -15.47 13.84
CA GLU A 150 -21.59 -16.18 14.15
C GLU A 150 -22.04 -17.08 13.01
N VAL A 151 -22.00 -16.58 11.79
CA VAL A 151 -22.33 -17.37 10.60
C VAL A 151 -21.36 -18.54 10.48
N GLY A 152 -20.08 -18.33 10.69
CA GLY A 152 -19.08 -19.39 10.69
C GLY A 152 -19.33 -20.46 11.75
N ARG A 153 -19.72 -20.05 12.95
CA ARG A 153 -20.05 -20.98 14.04
C ARG A 153 -21.30 -21.82 13.71
N ARG A 154 -22.33 -21.20 13.19
CA ARG A 154 -23.57 -21.91 12.78
C ARG A 154 -23.29 -22.96 11.70
N LEU A 155 -22.47 -22.59 10.73
CA LEU A 155 -22.09 -23.52 9.65
C LEU A 155 -21.25 -24.69 10.16
N LYS A 156 -20.40 -24.47 11.15
CA LYS A 156 -19.58 -25.52 11.77
C LYS A 156 -20.37 -26.39 12.73
N GLY A 157 -21.42 -25.83 13.35
CA GLY A 157 -22.25 -26.52 14.32
C GLY A 157 -23.32 -27.42 13.72
N SER A 158 -23.51 -27.33 12.43
CA SER A 158 -24.47 -28.18 11.71
C SER A 158 -23.76 -29.41 11.07
#